data_be6e6a4e800eab5d309d7256d929b322
#
_entry.id   be6e6a4e800eab5d309d7256d929b322
#
_cell.length_a   1.000
_cell.length_b   1.000
_cell.length_c   1.000
_cell.angle_alpha   90.00
_cell.angle_beta   90.00
_cell.angle_gamma   90.00
#
_symmetry.space_group_name_H-M   'P 1'
#
loop_
_entity.id
_entity.type
_entity.pdbx_description
1 polymer ?
#
loop_
_entity_poly.entity_id
_entity_poly.type
_entity_poly.pdbx_seq_one_letter_code
_entity_poly.pdbx_strand_id
1 'polypeptide(L)'
;RLDRMMTSEEIKAIILALGTSISEDFNLDKLRYHKIVLMSDADVDGAHIRTLLLTLFYRYFLPVIEKGYLYAAQPPLYRVQKGKSFRYAYSDEEKDRKIEEILKAKEDKKEVKEKKEEEVMEEEGEEGEQKHKGVIVQRYKGLGEMNPEQLWETTMDPKARILKQITIDDAKEADR
;
A
#
# COMPACT_ATOMS: atom_id res chain seq x y z
N ARG A 1 -9.46 13.64 26.10
CA ARG A 1 -9.05 13.06 24.79
C ARG A 1 -8.89 11.54 24.87
N LEU A 2 -8.24 11.00 25.91
CA LEU A 2 -8.12 9.55 26.14
C LEU A 2 -9.51 8.89 26.28
N ASP A 3 -10.40 9.50 27.06
CA ASP A 3 -11.77 9.00 27.25
C ASP A 3 -12.55 8.88 25.92
N ARG A 4 -12.35 9.83 25.01
CA ARG A 4 -12.95 9.77 23.67
C ARG A 4 -12.37 8.66 22.80
N MET A 5 -11.07 8.41 22.89
CA MET A 5 -10.42 7.32 22.15
C MET A 5 -10.86 5.96 22.69
N MET A 6 -11.01 5.84 24.00
CA MET A 6 -11.48 4.62 24.66
C MET A 6 -12.96 4.29 24.42
N THR A 7 -13.73 5.23 23.83
CA THR A 7 -15.10 4.96 23.35
C THR A 7 -15.14 4.35 21.95
N SER A 8 -14.04 4.42 21.17
CA SER A 8 -13.95 3.81 19.84
C SER A 8 -13.73 2.29 19.95
N GLU A 9 -14.62 1.53 19.34
CA GLU A 9 -14.51 0.07 19.28
C GLU A 9 -13.27 -0.39 18.50
N GLU A 10 -12.89 0.37 17.49
CA GLU A 10 -11.69 0.11 16.68
C GLU A 10 -10.41 0.25 17.51
N ILE A 11 -10.33 1.30 18.33
CA ILE A 11 -9.17 1.51 19.22
C ILE A 11 -9.11 0.45 20.30
N LYS A 12 -10.24 0.09 20.90
CA LYS A 12 -10.32 -1.03 21.85
C LYS A 12 -9.87 -2.34 21.22
N ALA A 13 -10.29 -2.62 19.98
CA ALA A 13 -9.89 -3.80 19.25
C ALA A 13 -8.38 -3.85 19.03
N ILE A 14 -7.74 -2.73 18.68
CA ILE A 14 -6.27 -2.62 18.54
C ILE A 14 -5.59 -2.94 19.88
N ILE A 15 -6.02 -2.32 20.97
CA ILE A 15 -5.46 -2.53 22.31
C ILE A 15 -5.54 -4.01 22.71
N LEU A 16 -6.70 -4.64 22.51
CA LEU A 16 -6.91 -6.06 22.82
C LEU A 16 -6.06 -6.96 21.93
N ALA A 17 -5.97 -6.65 20.63
CA ALA A 17 -5.19 -7.43 19.68
C ALA A 17 -3.69 -7.41 20.00
N LEU A 18 -3.13 -6.27 20.39
CA LEU A 18 -1.72 -6.15 20.77
C LEU A 18 -1.42 -6.86 22.10
N GLY A 19 -2.33 -6.82 23.05
CA GLY A 19 -2.23 -7.52 24.33
C GLY A 19 -1.30 -6.89 25.36
N THR A 20 -0.76 -5.70 25.10
CA THR A 20 0.28 -5.04 25.92
C THR A 20 -0.24 -4.10 26.98
N SER A 21 -1.56 -3.80 27.01
CA SER A 21 -2.11 -2.61 27.68
C SER A 21 -1.58 -1.30 27.07
N ILE A 22 -1.77 -0.16 27.72
CA ILE A 22 -1.39 1.15 27.22
C ILE A 22 -0.66 2.00 28.27
N SER A 23 0.08 3.00 27.83
CA SER A 23 0.71 4.03 28.66
C SER A 23 1.58 3.42 29.78
N GLU A 24 1.29 3.75 31.03
CA GLU A 24 2.05 3.29 32.19
C GLU A 24 1.92 1.78 32.45
N ASP A 25 0.79 1.18 32.08
CA ASP A 25 0.52 -0.26 32.20
C ASP A 25 1.07 -1.08 31.03
N PHE A 26 1.72 -0.43 30.07
CA PHE A 26 2.25 -1.09 28.87
C PHE A 26 3.30 -2.14 29.24
N ASN A 27 3.09 -3.36 28.74
CA ASN A 27 4.01 -4.47 28.92
C ASN A 27 4.43 -5.07 27.57
N LEU A 28 5.66 -4.76 27.15
CA LEU A 28 6.20 -5.22 25.87
C LEU A 28 6.30 -6.75 25.76
N ASP A 29 6.53 -7.44 26.89
CA ASP A 29 6.66 -8.91 26.92
C ASP A 29 5.34 -9.62 26.56
N LYS A 30 4.22 -8.92 26.67
CA LYS A 30 2.91 -9.43 26.27
C LYS A 30 2.55 -9.14 24.83
N LEU A 31 3.39 -8.41 24.08
CA LEU A 31 3.16 -8.10 22.68
C LEU A 31 3.07 -9.36 21.84
N ARG A 32 1.97 -9.49 21.09
CA ARG A 32 1.69 -10.68 20.27
C ARG A 32 2.30 -10.62 18.88
N TYR A 33 2.67 -9.44 18.41
CA TYR A 33 3.13 -9.19 17.03
C TYR A 33 4.40 -8.36 17.04
N HIS A 34 5.41 -8.80 16.29
CA HIS A 34 6.66 -8.07 16.10
C HIS A 34 6.72 -7.32 14.76
N LYS A 35 5.65 -7.37 13.99
CA LYS A 35 5.46 -6.60 12.76
C LYS A 35 3.99 -6.18 12.68
N ILE A 36 3.76 -4.91 12.96
CA ILE A 36 2.45 -4.29 12.94
C ILE A 36 2.43 -3.34 11.76
N VAL A 37 1.54 -3.57 10.80
CA VAL A 37 1.52 -2.87 9.53
C VAL A 37 0.27 -2.01 9.43
N LEU A 38 0.44 -0.70 9.34
CA LEU A 38 -0.65 0.23 9.07
C LEU A 38 -0.95 0.22 7.57
N MET A 39 -2.18 -0.07 7.22
CA MET A 39 -2.68 -0.08 5.85
C MET A 39 -3.77 0.98 5.71
N SER A 40 -3.56 1.93 4.81
CA SER A 40 -4.52 3.00 4.50
C SER A 40 -4.47 3.33 3.01
N ASP A 41 -5.55 3.89 2.50
CA ASP A 41 -5.62 4.36 1.13
C ASP A 41 -4.62 5.48 0.87
N ALA A 42 -4.23 5.65 -0.40
CA ALA A 42 -3.27 6.68 -0.81
C ALA A 42 -3.91 8.07 -1.00
N ASP A 43 -5.17 8.24 -0.59
CA ASP A 43 -5.89 9.51 -0.64
C ASP A 43 -5.70 10.35 0.63
N VAL A 44 -6.35 11.51 0.67
CA VAL A 44 -6.29 12.45 1.80
C VAL A 44 -6.87 11.83 3.07
N ASP A 45 -7.97 11.10 2.96
CA ASP A 45 -8.63 10.45 4.10
C ASP A 45 -7.75 9.35 4.68
N GLY A 46 -7.10 8.55 3.82
CA GLY A 46 -6.14 7.54 4.23
C GLY A 46 -4.91 8.13 4.92
N ALA A 47 -4.41 9.27 4.44
CA ALA A 47 -3.32 10.01 5.08
C ALA A 47 -3.72 10.52 6.47
N HIS A 48 -4.95 11.01 6.63
CA HIS A 48 -5.49 11.45 7.91
C HIS A 48 -5.63 10.28 8.91
N ILE A 49 -6.16 9.15 8.47
CA ILE A 49 -6.26 7.92 9.28
C ILE A 49 -4.88 7.45 9.73
N ARG A 50 -3.90 7.45 8.84
CA ARG A 50 -2.51 7.10 9.17
C ARG A 50 -1.93 8.02 10.23
N THR A 51 -2.12 9.34 10.11
CA THR A 51 -1.69 10.32 11.10
C THR A 51 -2.31 10.06 12.47
N LEU A 52 -3.61 9.76 12.53
CA LEU A 52 -4.29 9.41 13.78
C LEU A 52 -3.72 8.13 14.42
N LEU A 53 -3.45 7.11 13.63
CA LEU A 53 -2.87 5.86 14.10
C LEU A 53 -1.43 6.05 14.59
N LEU A 54 -0.61 6.82 13.88
CA LEU A 54 0.76 7.16 14.32
C LEU A 54 0.74 7.92 15.65
N THR A 55 -0.17 8.87 15.82
CA THR A 55 -0.37 9.60 17.08
C THR A 55 -0.79 8.66 18.20
N LEU A 56 -1.70 7.71 17.94
CA LEU A 56 -2.10 6.68 18.89
C LEU A 56 -0.90 5.86 19.38
N PHE A 57 -0.10 5.33 18.45
CA PHE A 57 1.07 4.52 18.79
C PHE A 57 2.14 5.34 19.51
N TYR A 58 2.36 6.57 19.11
CA TYR A 58 3.33 7.46 19.77
C TYR A 58 2.95 7.73 21.23
N ARG A 59 1.68 7.98 21.50
CA ARG A 59 1.21 8.35 22.84
C ARG A 59 1.02 7.16 23.77
N TYR A 60 0.59 6.01 23.26
CA TYR A 60 0.13 4.88 24.07
C TYR A 60 0.90 3.59 23.87
N PHE A 61 1.64 3.46 22.78
CA PHE A 61 2.40 2.26 22.43
C PHE A 61 3.84 2.61 22.00
N LEU A 62 4.44 3.62 22.59
CA LEU A 62 5.77 4.10 22.20
C LEU A 62 6.83 2.99 22.12
N PRO A 63 6.92 2.02 23.03
CA PRO A 63 7.91 0.95 22.93
C PRO A 63 7.78 0.09 21.67
N VAL A 64 6.59 -0.01 21.07
CA VAL A 64 6.39 -0.71 19.78
C VAL A 64 7.15 0.00 18.66
N ILE A 65 7.14 1.33 18.66
CA ILE A 65 7.88 2.15 17.69
C ILE A 65 9.39 2.06 17.97
N GLU A 66 9.80 2.20 19.22
CA GLU A 66 11.22 2.15 19.65
C GLU A 66 11.88 0.82 19.27
N LYS A 67 11.14 -0.29 19.34
CA LYS A 67 11.62 -1.61 18.93
C LYS A 67 11.60 -1.84 17.42
N GLY A 68 11.06 -0.89 16.63
CA GLY A 68 10.98 -1.00 15.19
C GLY A 68 9.92 -1.99 14.70
N TYR A 69 8.85 -2.21 15.46
CA TYR A 69 7.80 -3.17 15.12
C TYR A 69 6.64 -2.56 14.35
N LEU A 70 6.59 -1.22 14.23
CA LEU A 70 5.54 -0.51 13.51
C LEU A 70 6.00 -0.14 12.10
N TYR A 71 5.17 -0.47 11.12
CA TYR A 71 5.39 -0.24 9.69
C TYR A 71 4.18 0.39 9.05
N ALA A 72 4.40 1.12 7.95
CA ALA A 72 3.35 1.52 7.03
C ALA A 72 3.50 0.75 5.71
N ALA A 73 2.41 0.16 5.24
CA ALA A 73 2.37 -0.47 3.93
C ALA A 73 2.53 0.58 2.82
N GLN A 74 3.25 0.21 1.76
CA GLN A 74 3.46 1.02 0.57
C GLN A 74 2.83 0.29 -0.63
N PRO A 75 1.49 0.41 -0.84
CA PRO A 75 0.85 -0.18 -2.00
C PRO A 75 1.26 0.55 -3.27
N PRO A 76 1.20 -0.10 -4.46
CA PRO A 76 1.47 0.57 -5.72
C PRO A 76 0.39 1.60 -6.03
N LEU A 77 0.77 2.63 -6.79
CA LEU A 77 -0.14 3.67 -7.28
C LEU A 77 -0.73 3.32 -8.64
N TYR A 78 -0.01 2.51 -9.43
CA TYR A 78 -0.39 2.18 -10.80
C TYR A 78 -0.19 0.70 -11.11
N ARG A 79 -1.05 0.19 -12.01
CA ARG A 79 -0.85 -1.05 -12.74
C ARG A 79 -0.78 -0.73 -14.23
N VAL A 80 0.33 -1.11 -14.85
CA VAL A 80 0.59 -0.91 -16.28
C VAL A 80 0.47 -2.26 -16.97
N GLN A 81 -0.41 -2.40 -17.94
CA GLN A 81 -0.68 -3.67 -18.63
C GLN A 81 -0.65 -3.52 -20.15
N LYS A 82 -0.07 -4.52 -20.83
CA LYS A 82 -0.18 -4.72 -22.27
C LYS A 82 -0.41 -6.19 -22.58
N GLY A 83 -1.62 -6.53 -23.03
CA GLY A 83 -2.05 -7.92 -23.21
C GLY A 83 -2.00 -8.68 -21.88
N LYS A 84 -1.27 -9.79 -21.84
CA LYS A 84 -1.11 -10.62 -20.63
C LYS A 84 0.02 -10.15 -19.69
N SER A 85 0.86 -9.21 -20.13
CA SER A 85 1.97 -8.70 -19.32
C SER A 85 1.56 -7.47 -18.55
N PHE A 86 1.86 -7.44 -17.25
CA PHE A 86 1.59 -6.28 -16.40
C PHE A 86 2.76 -6.00 -15.46
N ARG A 87 2.83 -4.76 -14.98
CA ARG A 87 3.79 -4.27 -13.98
C ARG A 87 3.08 -3.34 -13.02
N TYR A 88 3.55 -3.29 -11.80
CA TYR A 88 3.14 -2.30 -10.81
C TYR A 88 4.15 -1.16 -10.75
N ALA A 89 3.66 0.05 -10.47
CA ALA A 89 4.48 1.24 -10.30
C ALA A 89 4.08 2.02 -9.05
N TYR A 90 5.07 2.57 -8.36
CA TYR A 90 4.94 3.23 -7.05
C TYR A 90 5.10 4.75 -7.14
N SER A 91 5.43 5.28 -8.32
CA SER A 91 5.51 6.70 -8.62
C SER A 91 5.17 6.98 -10.09
N ASP A 92 5.01 8.27 -10.45
CA ASP A 92 4.78 8.67 -11.83
C ASP A 92 6.00 8.34 -12.73
N GLU A 93 7.21 8.59 -12.22
CA GLU A 93 8.44 8.28 -12.95
C GLU A 93 8.60 6.76 -13.17
N GLU A 94 8.24 5.97 -12.16
CA GLU A 94 8.29 4.52 -12.29
C GLU A 94 7.24 4.02 -13.27
N LYS A 95 6.03 4.59 -13.26
CA LYS A 95 4.97 4.30 -14.24
C LYS A 95 5.47 4.51 -15.66
N ASP A 96 6.06 5.67 -15.95
CA ASP A 96 6.54 6.01 -17.28
C ASP A 96 7.65 5.05 -17.74
N ARG A 97 8.58 4.72 -16.85
CA ARG A 97 9.62 3.71 -17.11
C ARG A 97 9.03 2.33 -17.40
N LYS A 98 8.00 1.90 -16.63
CA LYS A 98 7.35 0.60 -16.85
C LYS A 98 6.59 0.54 -18.17
N ILE A 99 5.99 1.65 -18.60
CA ILE A 99 5.38 1.76 -19.93
C ILE A 99 6.44 1.54 -21.02
N GLU A 100 7.59 2.21 -20.93
CA GLU A 100 8.68 2.04 -21.89
C GLU A 100 9.23 0.61 -21.91
N GLU A 101 9.44 -0.01 -20.74
CA GLU A 101 9.91 -1.39 -20.63
C GLU A 101 8.95 -2.38 -21.32
N ILE A 102 7.62 -2.21 -21.11
CA ILE A 102 6.61 -3.08 -21.73
C ILE A 102 6.55 -2.87 -23.25
N LEU A 103 6.78 -1.64 -23.74
CA LEU A 103 6.81 -1.35 -25.17
C LEU A 103 8.04 -1.96 -25.84
N LYS A 104 9.22 -1.76 -25.26
CA LYS A 104 10.50 -2.32 -25.76
C LYS A 104 10.51 -3.85 -25.77
N ALA A 105 10.01 -4.50 -24.73
CA ALA A 105 9.95 -5.96 -24.66
C ALA A 105 9.09 -6.62 -25.75
N LYS A 106 8.27 -5.86 -26.48
CA LYS A 106 7.52 -6.35 -27.65
C LYS A 106 8.20 -6.04 -28.98
N GLU A 107 9.00 -4.99 -29.07
CA GLU A 107 9.80 -4.71 -30.25
C GLU A 107 10.85 -5.82 -30.45
N ASP A 108 11.54 -6.24 -29.40
CA ASP A 108 12.48 -7.37 -29.40
C ASP A 108 11.82 -8.72 -29.75
N LYS A 109 10.51 -8.87 -29.50
CA LYS A 109 9.75 -10.08 -29.86
C LYS A 109 9.12 -10.00 -31.27
N LYS A 110 8.99 -8.82 -31.86
CA LYS A 110 8.47 -8.64 -33.24
C LYS A 110 9.52 -8.98 -34.28
N GLU A 111 10.80 -8.80 -34.00
CA GLU A 111 11.87 -9.23 -34.91
C GLU A 111 11.95 -10.76 -35.08
N VAL A 112 11.31 -11.55 -34.20
CA VAL A 112 11.32 -13.02 -34.26
C VAL A 112 10.03 -13.63 -34.82
N LYS A 113 8.94 -12.89 -35.02
CA LYS A 113 7.68 -13.38 -35.59
C LYS A 113 6.95 -12.31 -36.43
N GLU A 114 7.34 -12.19 -37.66
CA GLU A 114 6.42 -11.67 -38.68
C GLU A 114 5.31 -12.66 -38.98
N LYS A 115 4.07 -12.16 -38.99
CA LYS A 115 2.78 -12.72 -39.41
C LYS A 115 1.91 -13.32 -38.31
N LYS A 116 0.95 -12.53 -37.83
CA LYS A 116 -0.49 -12.73 -37.93
C LYS A 116 -1.28 -11.62 -37.22
N GLU A 117 -2.01 -10.92 -38.05
CA GLU A 117 -3.31 -10.24 -37.96
C GLU A 117 -3.73 -9.56 -36.65
N GLU A 118 -3.93 -8.26 -36.79
CA GLU A 118 -4.63 -7.35 -35.89
C GLU A 118 -6.12 -7.72 -35.81
N GLU A 119 -6.60 -8.05 -34.63
CA GLU A 119 -7.99 -7.82 -34.24
C GLU A 119 -8.01 -6.83 -33.08
N VAL A 120 -8.49 -5.63 -33.40
CA VAL A 120 -8.77 -4.57 -32.43
C VAL A 120 -10.10 -4.94 -31.75
N MET A 121 -10.07 -5.36 -30.51
CA MET A 121 -11.24 -5.31 -29.62
C MET A 121 -11.17 -4.00 -28.81
N GLU A 122 -12.07 -3.08 -29.13
CA GLU A 122 -12.41 -1.95 -28.28
C GLU A 122 -13.24 -2.47 -27.10
N GLU A 123 -12.63 -2.61 -25.94
CA GLU A 123 -13.35 -2.68 -24.68
C GLU A 123 -13.36 -1.30 -24.02
N GLU A 124 -14.54 -0.77 -23.78
CA GLU A 124 -14.77 0.43 -22.98
C GLU A 124 -14.26 0.19 -21.57
N GLY A 125 -13.22 0.91 -21.16
CA GLY A 125 -12.63 0.83 -19.83
C GLY A 125 -13.42 1.62 -18.79
N GLU A 126 -13.47 1.10 -17.57
CA GLU A 126 -14.01 1.78 -16.39
C GLU A 126 -13.29 3.10 -16.10
N GLU A 127 -13.98 4.05 -15.44
CA GLU A 127 -13.46 5.39 -15.12
C GLU A 127 -12.10 5.33 -14.38
N GLY A 128 -11.04 5.83 -15.02
CA GLY A 128 -9.70 5.92 -14.46
C GLY A 128 -8.58 5.26 -15.30
N GLU A 129 -8.90 4.62 -16.41
CA GLU A 129 -7.92 4.02 -17.32
C GLU A 129 -7.48 4.99 -18.40
N GLN A 130 -6.15 5.14 -18.58
CA GLN A 130 -5.56 5.89 -19.67
C GLN A 130 -4.86 4.93 -20.65
N LYS A 131 -5.23 4.96 -21.93
CA LYS A 131 -4.58 4.16 -22.97
C LYS A 131 -3.42 4.94 -23.60
N HIS A 132 -2.22 4.39 -23.54
CA HIS A 132 -1.03 4.91 -24.22
C HIS A 132 -0.45 3.83 -25.14
N LYS A 133 -0.55 4.01 -26.47
CA LYS A 133 0.03 3.09 -27.48
C LYS A 133 -0.28 1.61 -27.24
N GLY A 134 -1.54 1.28 -26.89
CA GLY A 134 -1.97 -0.08 -26.58
C GLY A 134 -1.51 -0.59 -25.20
N VAL A 135 -1.08 0.31 -24.32
CA VAL A 135 -0.82 0.04 -22.90
C VAL A 135 -1.98 0.61 -22.10
N ILE A 136 -2.53 -0.21 -21.20
CA ILE A 136 -3.58 0.19 -20.24
C ILE A 136 -2.87 0.58 -18.94
N VAL A 137 -3.15 1.77 -18.46
CA VAL A 137 -2.65 2.26 -17.16
C VAL A 137 -3.83 2.43 -16.22
N GLN A 138 -3.91 1.61 -15.21
CA GLN A 138 -4.88 1.71 -14.12
C GLN A 138 -4.25 2.44 -12.93
N ARG A 139 -4.90 3.49 -12.45
CA ARG A 139 -4.50 4.18 -11.22
C ARG A 139 -5.30 3.63 -10.04
N TYR A 140 -4.60 3.25 -8.97
CA TYR A 140 -5.24 2.90 -7.70
C TYR A 140 -5.39 4.12 -6.81
N LYS A 141 -6.62 4.52 -6.54
CA LYS A 141 -6.94 5.60 -5.59
C LYS A 141 -7.01 5.07 -4.15
N GLY A 142 -7.36 3.79 -3.99
CA GLY A 142 -7.46 3.14 -2.70
C GLY A 142 -7.29 1.63 -2.79
N LEU A 143 -7.11 0.98 -1.65
CA LEU A 143 -6.93 -0.48 -1.54
C LEU A 143 -8.17 -1.26 -1.99
N GLY A 144 -9.36 -0.65 -1.87
CA GLY A 144 -10.62 -1.25 -2.29
C GLY A 144 -10.77 -1.43 -3.79
N GLU A 145 -9.94 -0.78 -4.61
CA GLU A 145 -9.90 -0.97 -6.06
C GLU A 145 -9.09 -2.19 -6.50
N MET A 146 -8.36 -2.80 -5.56
CA MET A 146 -7.62 -4.03 -5.79
C MET A 146 -8.50 -5.24 -5.53
N ASN A 147 -8.44 -6.24 -6.42
CA ASN A 147 -8.98 -7.56 -6.09
C ASN A 147 -8.07 -8.28 -5.06
N PRO A 148 -8.52 -9.38 -4.43
CA PRO A 148 -7.74 -10.08 -3.42
C PRO A 148 -6.35 -10.53 -3.88
N GLU A 149 -6.20 -10.95 -5.12
CA GLU A 149 -4.92 -11.40 -5.69
C GLU A 149 -3.95 -10.22 -5.85
N GLN A 150 -4.43 -9.07 -6.37
CA GLN A 150 -3.64 -7.86 -6.51
C GLN A 150 -3.20 -7.32 -5.15
N LEU A 151 -4.09 -7.31 -4.17
CA LEU A 151 -3.76 -6.89 -2.80
C LEU A 151 -2.72 -7.81 -2.17
N TRP A 152 -2.84 -9.12 -2.35
CA TRP A 152 -1.86 -10.09 -1.88
C TRP A 152 -0.49 -9.85 -2.51
N GLU A 153 -0.40 -9.89 -3.85
CA GLU A 153 0.87 -9.79 -4.60
C GLU A 153 1.65 -8.50 -4.32
N THR A 154 0.96 -7.41 -4.05
CA THR A 154 1.57 -6.08 -3.93
C THR A 154 1.82 -5.63 -2.50
N THR A 155 0.95 -6.04 -1.57
CA THR A 155 0.89 -5.41 -0.25
C THR A 155 0.94 -6.40 0.91
N MET A 156 0.44 -7.62 0.72
CA MET A 156 0.32 -8.61 1.78
C MET A 156 1.44 -9.67 1.74
N ASP A 157 1.90 -10.07 0.57
CA ASP A 157 2.95 -11.09 0.42
C ASP A 157 4.28 -10.59 1.03
N PRO A 158 4.81 -11.25 2.06
CA PRO A 158 6.07 -10.85 2.68
C PRO A 158 7.27 -10.80 1.74
N LYS A 159 7.22 -11.53 0.62
CA LYS A 159 8.31 -11.57 -0.38
C LYS A 159 8.27 -10.39 -1.35
N ALA A 160 7.09 -9.83 -1.60
CA ALA A 160 6.87 -8.80 -2.61
C ALA A 160 6.54 -7.43 -2.04
N ARG A 161 5.92 -7.37 -0.85
CA ARG A 161 5.46 -6.12 -0.25
C ARG A 161 6.60 -5.18 0.10
N ILE A 162 6.32 -3.88 0.00
CA ILE A 162 7.19 -2.80 0.44
C ILE A 162 6.61 -2.20 1.72
N LEU A 163 7.40 -2.20 2.78
CA LEU A 163 7.03 -1.61 4.07
C LEU A 163 8.01 -0.50 4.43
N LYS A 164 7.47 0.63 4.89
CA LYS A 164 8.25 1.68 5.53
C LYS A 164 8.24 1.46 7.03
N GLN A 165 9.39 1.26 7.66
CA GLN A 165 9.49 1.24 9.12
C GLN A 165 9.22 2.63 9.68
N ILE A 166 8.34 2.72 10.67
CA ILE A 166 8.00 3.98 11.34
C ILE A 166 9.05 4.26 12.41
N THR A 167 9.61 5.46 12.36
CA THR A 167 10.52 5.97 13.38
C THR A 167 9.80 6.82 14.41
N ILE A 168 10.46 7.09 15.55
CA ILE A 168 9.94 8.01 16.57
C ILE A 168 9.72 9.40 15.97
N ASP A 169 10.62 9.86 15.08
CA ASP A 169 10.50 11.17 14.44
C ASP A 169 9.27 11.25 13.53
N ASP A 170 8.97 10.20 12.73
CA ASP A 170 7.75 10.12 11.93
C ASP A 170 6.49 10.24 12.80
N ALA A 171 6.45 9.52 13.91
CA ALA A 171 5.30 9.50 14.81
C ALA A 171 5.17 10.82 15.59
N LYS A 172 6.28 11.43 16.00
CA LYS A 172 6.31 12.73 16.66
C LYS A 172 5.86 13.86 15.74
N GLU A 173 6.20 13.80 14.47
CA GLU A 173 5.72 14.75 13.47
C GLU A 173 4.21 14.65 13.29
N ALA A 174 3.66 13.43 13.25
CA ALA A 174 2.24 13.19 13.15
C ALA A 174 1.44 13.68 14.38
N ASP A 175 2.07 13.72 15.56
CA ASP A 175 1.45 14.15 16.83
C ASP A 175 1.35 15.70 16.96
N ARG A 176 2.05 16.46 16.13
CA ARG A 176 2.00 17.93 16.11
C ARG A 176 0.71 18.46 15.48
#